data_a0b4d581f24dfee66d97efca770975ae
#
_entry.id   a0b4d581f24dfee66d97efca770975ae
#
_cell.length_a   1.000
_cell.length_b   1.000
_cell.length_c   1.000
_cell.angle_alpha   90.00
_cell.angle_beta   90.00
_cell.angle_gamma   90.00
#
_symmetry.space_group_name_H-M   'P 1'
#
loop_
_entity.id
_entity.type
_entity.pdbx_description
1 polymer ?
#
loop_
_entity_poly.entity_id
_entity_poly.type
_entity_poly.pdbx_seq_one_letter_code
_entity_poly.pdbx_strand_id
1 'polypeptide(L)'
;MPGSRYLVWFTATAVLVLTAALAPAASARQPFPRGFLWGTATAGFQVEAGGSRANSDRRSDWWAFTTDPDLIQAGVVSGDRVARGPGFWQTWPADLDRARRRLGSNAIRLGVEWSRIFPRSTAAIRTGRRIGRADLRRLDRVADGRAVRRYRRIIRGARRRGMRVLLTLNHFTLPIWIHDPLAVRRAFAGVGSADPVPASLRRAGWLSRSTVSEFRKYAAFAAWKFGRNVRLWATLNEPLVTVSQGFVSIPGVTGVKAPAVLSYPAALRALENLGLANAAAYDAIKATDRHARVGFVHNMVAWRPNDPSSAADVEAARHADQIFNRAWLDLALRGIYDTDADGAVDPGERRPGLAGKADFVGVNHYSPGRATALGAPVSPVVPLFDFVPAVTYRGTGNPGGPSCPSTCTDFGWEIGPAGFRQVVEEAAAYGRPVYVTENGIDDREDDQRAGYLRGYLGALHDAIAAGADVRGYFHWSLLDNYEWAEGFAAHFGLYAFNPRTLARSERPSARLFRRIARANALP
;
A
#
# COMPACT_ATOMS: atom_id res chain seq x y z
N MET A 1 23.83 101.64 19.02
CA MET A 1 22.41 101.55 18.67
C MET A 1 22.10 100.08 18.31
N PRO A 2 21.16 99.46 18.96
CA PRO A 2 21.01 97.96 18.90
C PRO A 2 20.13 97.51 17.75
N GLY A 3 20.57 96.48 17.02
CA GLY A 3 19.76 95.80 16.01
C GLY A 3 19.04 94.60 16.60
N SER A 4 17.71 94.58 16.47
CA SER A 4 16.84 93.48 16.87
C SER A 4 17.02 92.28 15.96
N ARG A 5 17.26 91.14 16.53
CA ARG A 5 17.21 89.81 15.86
C ARG A 5 15.83 89.18 16.12
N TYR A 6 15.07 88.97 15.07
CA TYR A 6 13.83 88.13 15.15
C TYR A 6 14.21 86.68 14.97
N LEU A 7 13.83 85.90 15.98
CA LEU A 7 13.97 84.43 15.97
C LEU A 7 12.69 83.81 15.42
N VAL A 8 12.74 83.16 14.27
CA VAL A 8 11.61 82.49 13.65
C VAL A 8 11.67 81.00 14.09
N TRP A 9 10.64 80.57 14.83
CA TRP A 9 10.46 79.15 15.20
C TRP A 9 9.72 78.42 14.07
N PHE A 10 10.39 77.45 13.44
CA PHE A 10 9.73 76.48 12.56
C PHE A 10 9.29 75.28 13.42
N THR A 11 7.99 75.10 13.58
CA THR A 11 7.41 73.86 14.12
C THR A 11 7.25 72.85 13.02
N ALA A 12 8.13 71.84 13.02
CA ALA A 12 8.00 70.67 12.14
C ALA A 12 7.00 69.69 12.71
N THR A 13 5.81 69.61 12.10
CA THR A 13 4.81 68.56 12.42
C THR A 13 5.22 67.30 11.68
N ALA A 14 5.74 66.31 12.44
CA ALA A 14 6.03 64.98 11.89
C ALA A 14 4.70 64.18 11.79
N VAL A 15 4.22 63.96 10.58
CA VAL A 15 3.10 63.03 10.31
C VAL A 15 3.67 61.62 10.25
N LEU A 16 3.40 60.86 11.33
CA LEU A 16 3.72 59.41 11.37
C LEU A 16 2.66 58.68 10.55
N VAL A 17 3.00 58.30 9.31
CA VAL A 17 2.18 57.36 8.51
C VAL A 17 2.47 55.95 9.00
N LEU A 18 1.58 55.39 9.83
CA LEU A 18 1.59 53.99 10.20
C LEU A 18 1.12 53.17 8.96
N THR A 19 2.04 52.68 8.15
CA THR A 19 1.72 51.62 7.20
C THR A 19 1.59 50.30 7.96
N ALA A 20 0.37 49.92 8.32
CA ALA A 20 0.06 48.60 8.76
C ALA A 20 0.30 47.66 7.56
N ALA A 21 1.44 46.92 7.56
CA ALA A 21 1.65 45.83 6.66
C ALA A 21 0.60 44.75 6.98
N LEU A 22 -0.47 44.70 6.19
CA LEU A 22 -1.38 43.57 6.15
C LEU A 22 -0.56 42.35 5.72
N ALA A 23 -0.18 41.51 6.68
CA ALA A 23 0.32 40.18 6.36
C ALA A 23 -0.72 39.52 5.44
N PRO A 24 -0.33 38.94 4.30
CA PRO A 24 -1.28 38.27 3.43
C PRO A 24 -1.99 37.20 4.27
N ALA A 25 -3.30 37.32 4.43
CA ALA A 25 -4.11 36.29 5.03
C ALA A 25 -3.77 34.99 4.27
N ALA A 26 -3.28 33.97 4.98
CA ALA A 26 -3.04 32.67 4.40
C ALA A 26 -4.31 32.24 3.68
N SER A 27 -4.28 32.26 2.34
CA SER A 27 -5.42 31.90 1.51
C SER A 27 -5.86 30.52 1.95
N ALA A 28 -7.06 30.42 2.53
CA ALA A 28 -7.64 29.14 2.90
C ALA A 28 -7.63 28.27 1.64
N ARG A 29 -6.97 27.10 1.69
CA ARG A 29 -6.91 26.19 0.54
C ARG A 29 -8.34 25.83 0.13
N GLN A 30 -8.56 25.78 -1.18
CA GLN A 30 -9.83 25.33 -1.75
C GLN A 30 -10.22 23.95 -1.17
N PRO A 31 -11.52 23.66 -0.98
CA PRO A 31 -11.93 22.35 -0.51
C PRO A 31 -11.55 21.26 -1.52
N PHE A 32 -11.34 20.04 -1.03
CA PHE A 32 -11.20 18.88 -1.90
C PHE A 32 -12.45 18.66 -2.76
N PRO A 33 -12.34 17.94 -3.89
CA PRO A 33 -13.46 17.76 -4.81
C PRO A 33 -14.73 17.25 -4.10
N ARG A 34 -15.91 17.68 -4.57
CA ARG A 34 -17.17 17.20 -4.02
C ARG A 34 -17.29 15.69 -4.15
N GLY A 35 -17.61 15.01 -3.06
CA GLY A 35 -17.73 13.56 -3.02
C GLY A 35 -16.41 12.83 -2.80
N PHE A 36 -15.34 13.54 -2.46
CA PHE A 36 -14.05 12.98 -2.12
C PHE A 36 -14.19 11.95 -0.98
N LEU A 37 -13.46 10.83 -1.10
CA LEU A 37 -13.52 9.76 -0.12
C LEU A 37 -12.44 9.97 0.94
N TRP A 38 -12.88 10.23 2.17
CA TRP A 38 -12.04 10.23 3.35
C TRP A 38 -12.17 8.91 4.08
N GLY A 39 -11.09 8.14 4.14
CA GLY A 39 -11.11 6.82 4.74
C GLY A 39 -9.89 6.48 5.56
N THR A 40 -9.95 5.32 6.17
CA THR A 40 -8.80 4.62 6.74
C THR A 40 -8.67 3.26 6.10
N ALA A 41 -7.44 2.75 6.01
CA ALA A 41 -7.17 1.44 5.45
C ALA A 41 -6.91 0.39 6.55
N THR A 42 -7.19 -0.87 6.22
CA THR A 42 -6.87 -2.05 7.02
C THR A 42 -6.56 -3.23 6.11
N ALA A 43 -5.72 -4.17 6.56
CA ALA A 43 -5.50 -5.46 5.90
C ALA A 43 -5.89 -6.60 6.85
N GLY A 44 -6.53 -7.64 6.32
CA GLY A 44 -7.13 -8.68 7.14
C GLY A 44 -6.14 -9.37 8.07
N PHE A 45 -5.05 -9.92 7.54
CA PHE A 45 -4.05 -10.61 8.35
C PHE A 45 -3.46 -9.73 9.45
N GLN A 46 -3.21 -8.46 9.15
CA GLN A 46 -2.57 -7.50 10.07
C GLN A 46 -3.49 -7.10 11.24
N VAL A 47 -4.81 -7.01 11.03
CA VAL A 47 -5.73 -6.45 12.03
C VAL A 47 -6.71 -7.45 12.66
N GLU A 48 -7.01 -8.57 12.00
CA GLU A 48 -8.12 -9.43 12.41
C GLU A 48 -7.83 -10.27 13.65
N ALA A 49 -6.58 -10.75 13.78
CA ALA A 49 -6.16 -11.56 14.92
C ALA A 49 -6.16 -10.73 16.23
N GLY A 50 -6.35 -11.42 17.34
CA GLY A 50 -6.39 -10.85 18.69
C GLY A 50 -7.64 -11.24 19.46
N GLY A 51 -7.59 -11.11 20.79
CA GLY A 51 -8.66 -11.44 21.72
C GLY A 51 -8.92 -12.94 21.89
N SER A 52 -8.70 -13.74 20.87
CA SER A 52 -8.80 -15.21 20.92
C SER A 52 -7.87 -15.84 19.88
N ARG A 53 -7.28 -16.98 20.22
CA ARG A 53 -6.49 -17.77 19.26
C ARG A 53 -7.31 -18.23 18.04
N ALA A 54 -8.63 -18.37 18.19
CA ALA A 54 -9.54 -18.73 17.10
C ALA A 54 -9.69 -17.62 16.05
N ASN A 55 -9.32 -16.37 16.35
CA ASN A 55 -9.36 -15.26 15.43
C ASN A 55 -8.12 -15.18 14.51
N SER A 56 -7.07 -15.96 14.79
CA SER A 56 -5.88 -16.03 13.95
C SER A 56 -6.14 -16.86 12.70
N ASP A 57 -5.66 -16.39 11.56
CA ASP A 57 -5.76 -17.12 10.29
C ASP A 57 -4.59 -18.09 10.11
N ARG A 58 -4.72 -19.26 10.70
CA ARG A 58 -3.71 -20.33 10.64
C ARG A 58 -3.66 -21.04 9.27
N ARG A 59 -4.51 -20.68 8.34
CA ARG A 59 -4.55 -21.23 6.99
C ARG A 59 -3.87 -20.31 5.96
N SER A 60 -3.36 -19.17 6.42
CA SER A 60 -2.52 -18.28 5.63
C SER A 60 -1.08 -18.80 5.57
N ASP A 61 -0.43 -18.60 4.45
CA ASP A 61 1.01 -18.79 4.24
C ASP A 61 1.84 -17.92 5.20
N TRP A 62 1.38 -16.69 5.45
CA TRP A 62 2.01 -15.77 6.38
C TRP A 62 1.98 -16.26 7.84
N TRP A 63 0.94 -17.00 8.24
CA TRP A 63 0.98 -17.66 9.53
C TRP A 63 2.13 -18.66 9.63
N ALA A 64 2.30 -19.52 8.62
CA ALA A 64 3.40 -20.47 8.59
C ALA A 64 4.77 -19.76 8.60
N PHE A 65 4.89 -18.69 7.81
CA PHE A 65 6.14 -17.93 7.68
C PHE A 65 6.54 -17.21 8.96
N THR A 66 5.61 -16.52 9.63
CA THR A 66 5.91 -15.72 10.84
C THR A 66 5.99 -16.54 12.13
N THR A 67 5.58 -17.80 12.11
CA THR A 67 5.67 -18.70 13.27
C THR A 67 6.73 -19.77 13.14
N ASP A 68 7.51 -19.76 12.05
CA ASP A 68 8.61 -20.70 11.83
C ASP A 68 9.80 -20.38 12.77
N PRO A 69 10.25 -21.36 13.58
CA PRO A 69 11.31 -21.12 14.55
C PRO A 69 12.65 -20.75 13.90
N ASP A 70 12.98 -21.31 12.76
CA ASP A 70 14.25 -21.06 12.08
C ASP A 70 14.30 -19.65 11.52
N LEU A 71 13.17 -19.15 10.97
CA LEU A 71 13.06 -17.77 10.47
C LEU A 71 13.11 -16.76 11.63
N ILE A 72 12.54 -17.08 12.78
CA ILE A 72 12.61 -16.26 13.99
C ILE A 72 14.05 -16.21 14.50
N GLN A 73 14.70 -17.37 14.60
CA GLN A 73 16.09 -17.45 15.08
C GLN A 73 17.06 -16.72 14.14
N ALA A 74 16.81 -16.79 12.83
CA ALA A 74 17.60 -16.09 11.82
C ALA A 74 17.30 -14.58 11.73
N GLY A 75 16.37 -14.06 12.52
CA GLY A 75 15.97 -12.64 12.47
C GLY A 75 15.24 -12.22 11.19
N VAL A 76 14.75 -13.17 10.39
CA VAL A 76 13.97 -12.89 9.17
C VAL A 76 12.59 -12.35 9.51
N VAL A 77 12.03 -12.77 10.63
CA VAL A 77 10.77 -12.29 11.19
C VAL A 77 10.92 -12.03 12.69
N SER A 78 10.19 -11.09 13.24
CA SER A 78 10.29 -10.61 14.62
C SER A 78 10.02 -11.66 15.70
N GLY A 79 9.27 -12.73 15.39
CA GLY A 79 8.78 -13.68 16.37
C GLY A 79 7.56 -13.21 17.18
N ASP A 80 7.07 -12.02 16.91
CA ASP A 80 5.86 -11.51 17.53
C ASP A 80 4.65 -12.39 17.18
N ARG A 81 3.83 -12.66 18.20
CA ARG A 81 2.66 -13.52 18.04
C ARG A 81 1.50 -12.77 17.41
N VAL A 82 1.20 -13.03 16.14
CA VAL A 82 0.05 -12.47 15.41
C VAL A 82 -1.26 -12.54 16.23
N ALA A 83 -1.42 -13.58 17.06
CA ALA A 83 -2.57 -13.75 17.96
C ALA A 83 -2.73 -12.64 19.02
N ARG A 84 -1.74 -11.78 19.22
CA ARG A 84 -1.80 -10.59 20.09
C ARG A 84 -2.22 -9.31 19.36
N GLY A 85 -2.68 -9.43 18.13
CA GLY A 85 -3.11 -8.31 17.31
C GLY A 85 -4.37 -7.60 17.81
N PRO A 86 -4.82 -6.58 17.08
CA PRO A 86 -5.90 -5.69 17.54
C PRO A 86 -7.28 -6.32 17.60
N GLY A 87 -7.50 -7.53 17.05
CA GLY A 87 -8.75 -8.27 17.22
C GLY A 87 -9.91 -7.72 16.41
N PHE A 88 -9.68 -7.06 15.28
CA PHE A 88 -10.73 -6.48 14.45
C PHE A 88 -11.79 -7.51 14.05
N TRP A 89 -11.43 -8.79 13.95
CA TRP A 89 -12.38 -9.88 13.67
C TRP A 89 -13.58 -9.90 14.61
N GLN A 90 -13.42 -9.47 15.85
CA GLN A 90 -14.50 -9.39 16.85
C GLN A 90 -14.91 -7.95 17.18
N THR A 91 -13.97 -6.99 17.14
CA THR A 91 -14.19 -5.59 17.55
C THR A 91 -14.68 -4.68 16.43
N TRP A 92 -14.82 -5.20 15.20
CA TRP A 92 -15.21 -4.45 14.01
C TRP A 92 -16.41 -3.49 14.18
N PRO A 93 -17.47 -3.81 14.99
CA PRO A 93 -18.58 -2.86 15.13
C PRO A 93 -18.14 -1.54 15.76
N ALA A 94 -17.36 -1.62 16.85
CA ALA A 94 -16.84 -0.45 17.54
C ALA A 94 -15.77 0.27 16.71
N ASP A 95 -14.92 -0.47 15.98
CA ASP A 95 -13.88 0.12 15.14
C ASP A 95 -14.47 0.84 13.91
N LEU A 96 -15.56 0.31 13.33
CA LEU A 96 -16.32 1.02 12.29
C LEU A 96 -17.04 2.28 12.84
N ASP A 97 -17.49 2.26 14.09
CA ASP A 97 -18.03 3.46 14.74
C ASP A 97 -16.93 4.51 14.97
N ARG A 98 -15.71 4.09 15.35
CA ARG A 98 -14.56 4.99 15.44
C ARG A 98 -14.25 5.63 14.09
N ALA A 99 -14.12 4.83 13.03
CA ALA A 99 -13.87 5.36 11.69
C ALA A 99 -14.96 6.36 11.27
N ARG A 100 -16.23 6.02 11.41
CA ARG A 100 -17.33 6.88 10.94
C ARG A 100 -17.62 8.06 11.84
N ARG A 101 -17.85 7.80 13.12
CA ARG A 101 -18.38 8.83 14.05
C ARG A 101 -17.27 9.67 14.67
N ARG A 102 -16.14 9.03 15.00
CA ARG A 102 -15.01 9.73 15.63
C ARG A 102 -14.13 10.41 14.61
N LEU A 103 -13.71 9.71 13.56
CA LEU A 103 -12.82 10.26 12.52
C LEU A 103 -13.55 11.00 11.40
N GLY A 104 -14.87 10.86 11.27
CA GLY A 104 -15.63 11.52 10.19
C GLY A 104 -15.50 10.83 8.82
N SER A 105 -14.90 9.64 8.77
CA SER A 105 -14.68 8.93 7.51
C SER A 105 -15.99 8.60 6.79
N ASN A 106 -16.04 8.84 5.48
CA ASN A 106 -17.14 8.47 4.60
C ASN A 106 -16.82 7.20 3.77
N ALA A 107 -15.61 6.65 3.95
CA ALA A 107 -15.15 5.43 3.31
C ALA A 107 -14.28 4.61 4.26
N ILE A 108 -14.06 3.33 3.91
CA ILE A 108 -13.10 2.44 4.57
C ILE A 108 -12.56 1.45 3.56
N ARG A 109 -11.25 1.17 3.61
CA ARG A 109 -10.62 0.10 2.87
C ARG A 109 -10.47 -1.11 3.77
N LEU A 110 -10.97 -2.26 3.31
CA LEU A 110 -11.00 -3.55 4.02
C LEU A 110 -10.33 -4.62 3.17
N GLY A 111 -9.57 -5.51 3.80
CA GLY A 111 -9.16 -6.77 3.21
C GLY A 111 -10.17 -7.88 3.46
N VAL A 112 -10.20 -8.88 2.58
CA VAL A 112 -10.83 -10.17 2.80
C VAL A 112 -9.81 -11.27 2.56
N GLU A 113 -9.61 -12.13 3.56
CA GLU A 113 -8.59 -13.16 3.49
C GLU A 113 -9.08 -14.36 2.68
N TRP A 114 -8.36 -14.66 1.59
CA TRP A 114 -8.65 -15.80 0.72
C TRP A 114 -8.58 -17.12 1.50
N SER A 115 -7.58 -17.28 2.34
CA SER A 115 -7.37 -18.42 3.25
C SER A 115 -8.52 -18.69 4.20
N ARG A 116 -9.19 -17.62 4.70
CA ARG A 116 -10.40 -17.77 5.54
C ARG A 116 -11.61 -18.20 4.74
N ILE A 117 -11.78 -17.66 3.52
CA ILE A 117 -12.93 -17.97 2.66
C ILE A 117 -12.80 -19.39 2.11
N PHE A 118 -11.60 -19.76 1.64
CA PHE A 118 -11.28 -21.09 1.13
C PHE A 118 -10.11 -21.71 1.90
N PRO A 119 -10.37 -22.26 3.10
CA PRO A 119 -9.31 -22.89 3.91
C PRO A 119 -8.81 -24.21 3.32
N ARG A 120 -9.49 -24.73 2.29
CA ARG A 120 -9.14 -25.94 1.54
C ARG A 120 -9.08 -25.64 0.07
N SER A 121 -8.33 -26.47 -0.68
CA SER A 121 -8.15 -26.34 -2.12
C SER A 121 -9.48 -26.36 -2.88
N THR A 122 -9.59 -25.43 -3.83
CA THR A 122 -10.67 -25.38 -4.82
C THR A 122 -10.29 -25.98 -6.17
N ALA A 123 -9.11 -26.60 -6.28
CA ALA A 123 -8.56 -27.12 -7.54
C ALA A 123 -9.46 -28.21 -8.20
N ALA A 124 -10.15 -29.01 -7.41
CA ALA A 124 -11.10 -30.01 -7.92
C ALA A 124 -12.35 -29.39 -8.60
N ILE A 125 -12.62 -28.10 -8.34
CA ILE A 125 -13.74 -27.38 -8.98
C ILE A 125 -13.26 -26.80 -10.30
N ARG A 126 -13.37 -27.58 -11.37
CA ARG A 126 -13.05 -27.12 -12.72
C ARG A 126 -14.10 -26.11 -13.18
N THR A 127 -13.65 -25.00 -13.76
CA THR A 127 -14.50 -23.94 -14.32
C THR A 127 -14.10 -23.68 -15.77
N GLY A 128 -15.07 -23.36 -16.62
CA GLY A 128 -14.80 -22.89 -17.99
C GLY A 128 -14.21 -21.48 -18.04
N ARG A 129 -14.06 -20.94 -19.25
CA ARG A 129 -13.64 -19.54 -19.48
C ARG A 129 -14.54 -18.54 -18.70
N ARG A 130 -15.84 -18.80 -18.65
CA ARG A 130 -16.82 -18.00 -17.88
C ARG A 130 -17.25 -18.78 -16.64
N ILE A 131 -17.12 -18.16 -15.48
CA ILE A 131 -17.59 -18.73 -14.20
C ILE A 131 -19.07 -18.44 -14.08
N GLY A 132 -19.90 -19.49 -14.18
CA GLY A 132 -21.36 -19.39 -14.13
C GLY A 132 -21.92 -19.59 -12.71
N ARG A 133 -23.25 -19.42 -12.58
CA ARG A 133 -23.95 -19.63 -11.28
C ARG A 133 -23.77 -21.05 -10.73
N ALA A 134 -23.67 -22.06 -11.58
CA ALA A 134 -23.45 -23.45 -11.17
C ALA A 134 -22.04 -23.59 -10.52
N ASP A 135 -21.02 -22.97 -11.11
CA ASP A 135 -19.66 -22.98 -10.56
C ASP A 135 -19.62 -22.27 -9.22
N LEU A 136 -20.26 -21.09 -9.12
CA LEU A 136 -20.34 -20.31 -7.88
C LEU A 136 -21.05 -21.11 -6.75
N ARG A 137 -22.09 -21.88 -7.09
CA ARG A 137 -22.72 -22.79 -6.10
C ARG A 137 -21.79 -23.94 -5.69
N ARG A 138 -20.97 -24.48 -6.61
CA ARG A 138 -19.96 -25.50 -6.26
C ARG A 138 -18.90 -24.91 -5.33
N LEU A 139 -18.40 -23.71 -5.61
CA LEU A 139 -17.47 -22.98 -4.75
C LEU A 139 -18.08 -22.71 -3.36
N ASP A 140 -19.37 -22.37 -3.29
CA ASP A 140 -20.05 -22.09 -2.02
C ASP A 140 -20.13 -23.28 -1.07
N ARG A 141 -20.22 -24.49 -1.64
CA ARG A 141 -20.24 -25.72 -0.83
C ARG A 141 -18.91 -26.03 -0.12
N VAL A 142 -17.80 -25.52 -0.65
CA VAL A 142 -16.45 -25.72 -0.09
C VAL A 142 -15.91 -24.49 0.65
N ALA A 143 -16.59 -23.35 0.51
CA ALA A 143 -16.22 -22.13 1.22
C ALA A 143 -16.57 -22.24 2.72
N ASP A 144 -15.78 -21.58 3.59
CA ASP A 144 -16.15 -21.41 4.99
C ASP A 144 -17.32 -20.42 5.13
N GLY A 145 -18.51 -20.97 5.31
CA GLY A 145 -19.72 -20.18 5.46
C GLY A 145 -19.71 -19.24 6.67
N ARG A 146 -18.92 -19.54 7.74
CA ARG A 146 -18.77 -18.66 8.92
C ARG A 146 -17.94 -17.43 8.54
N ALA A 147 -16.83 -17.60 7.84
CA ALA A 147 -15.98 -16.51 7.35
C ALA A 147 -16.77 -15.62 6.36
N VAL A 148 -17.44 -16.23 5.38
CA VAL A 148 -18.29 -15.48 4.41
C VAL A 148 -19.36 -14.66 5.12
N ARG A 149 -20.06 -15.24 6.11
CA ARG A 149 -21.07 -14.50 6.89
C ARG A 149 -20.45 -13.38 7.72
N ARG A 150 -19.25 -13.57 8.28
CA ARG A 150 -18.54 -12.54 9.06
C ARG A 150 -18.17 -11.35 8.16
N TYR A 151 -17.51 -11.58 7.02
CA TYR A 151 -17.17 -10.51 6.08
C TYR A 151 -18.41 -9.77 5.56
N ARG A 152 -19.49 -10.48 5.25
CA ARG A 152 -20.77 -9.85 4.88
C ARG A 152 -21.31 -8.93 5.98
N ARG A 153 -21.18 -9.31 7.26
CA ARG A 153 -21.60 -8.46 8.39
C ARG A 153 -20.72 -7.22 8.53
N ILE A 154 -19.40 -7.35 8.39
CA ILE A 154 -18.45 -6.23 8.42
C ILE A 154 -18.78 -5.24 7.29
N ILE A 155 -18.86 -5.71 6.06
CA ILE A 155 -19.15 -4.88 4.87
C ILE A 155 -20.51 -4.18 5.01
N ARG A 156 -21.55 -4.90 5.38
CA ARG A 156 -22.87 -4.32 5.64
C ARG A 156 -22.85 -3.33 6.81
N GLY A 157 -22.05 -3.63 7.83
CA GLY A 157 -21.84 -2.74 8.98
C GLY A 157 -21.26 -1.38 8.57
N ALA A 158 -20.26 -1.38 7.71
CA ALA A 158 -19.69 -0.17 7.12
C ALA A 158 -20.73 0.59 6.28
N ARG A 159 -21.44 -0.13 5.39
CA ARG A 159 -22.49 0.45 4.53
C ARG A 159 -23.64 1.08 5.33
N ARG A 160 -24.12 0.40 6.38
CA ARG A 160 -25.19 0.96 7.25
C ARG A 160 -24.75 2.22 8.00
N ARG A 161 -23.45 2.42 8.19
CA ARG A 161 -22.85 3.64 8.74
C ARG A 161 -22.63 4.73 7.69
N GLY A 162 -23.07 4.53 6.45
CA GLY A 162 -22.91 5.49 5.36
C GLY A 162 -21.51 5.52 4.74
N MET A 163 -20.64 4.54 5.06
CA MET A 163 -19.30 4.46 4.48
C MET A 163 -19.30 3.69 3.16
N ARG A 164 -18.58 4.19 2.16
CA ARG A 164 -18.21 3.42 0.98
C ARG A 164 -17.11 2.43 1.34
N VAL A 165 -17.18 1.23 0.76
CA VAL A 165 -16.17 0.17 0.99
C VAL A 165 -15.34 0.02 -0.27
N LEU A 166 -14.01 0.15 -0.12
CA LEU A 166 -13.02 -0.34 -1.05
C LEU A 166 -12.57 -1.71 -0.52
N LEU A 167 -12.81 -2.78 -1.29
CA LEU A 167 -12.51 -4.14 -0.86
C LEU A 167 -11.30 -4.68 -1.60
N THR A 168 -10.25 -5.02 -0.85
CA THR A 168 -9.01 -5.61 -1.37
C THR A 168 -9.11 -7.13 -1.30
N LEU A 169 -8.86 -7.82 -2.42
CA LEU A 169 -8.95 -9.27 -2.52
C LEU A 169 -7.68 -9.99 -2.07
N ASN A 170 -6.52 -9.45 -2.42
CA ASN A 170 -5.23 -9.97 -1.99
C ASN A 170 -4.39 -8.84 -1.40
N HIS A 171 -3.94 -9.04 -0.17
CA HIS A 171 -3.01 -8.15 0.52
C HIS A 171 -1.85 -9.00 1.05
N PHE A 172 -0.96 -9.41 0.13
CA PHE A 172 0.20 -10.29 0.26
C PHE A 172 -0.14 -11.76 0.56
N THR A 173 -1.09 -12.01 1.45
CA THR A 173 -1.38 -13.35 1.98
C THR A 173 -2.01 -14.28 0.95
N LEU A 174 -1.63 -15.55 0.99
CA LEU A 174 -2.21 -16.62 0.20
C LEU A 174 -2.64 -17.78 1.13
N PRO A 175 -3.64 -18.59 0.72
CA PRO A 175 -3.92 -19.84 1.44
C PRO A 175 -2.72 -20.77 1.40
N ILE A 176 -2.43 -21.46 2.50
CA ILE A 176 -1.30 -22.41 2.60
C ILE A 176 -1.39 -23.56 1.59
N TRP A 177 -2.54 -23.85 1.06
CA TRP A 177 -2.70 -24.85 -0.02
C TRP A 177 -2.33 -24.29 -1.41
N ILE A 178 -2.24 -22.95 -1.57
CA ILE A 178 -1.71 -22.25 -2.76
C ILE A 178 -0.20 -22.01 -2.62
N HIS A 179 0.24 -21.55 -1.44
CA HIS A 179 1.61 -21.14 -1.19
C HIS A 179 2.12 -21.73 0.12
N ASP A 180 3.14 -22.54 0.01
CA ASP A 180 3.92 -23.03 1.15
C ASP A 180 5.29 -22.34 1.12
N PRO A 181 5.44 -21.21 1.82
CA PRO A 181 6.64 -20.39 1.72
C PRO A 181 7.89 -21.11 2.21
N LEU A 182 7.75 -21.99 3.20
CA LEU A 182 8.87 -22.75 3.74
C LEU A 182 9.35 -23.82 2.76
N ALA A 183 8.42 -24.50 2.07
CA ALA A 183 8.77 -25.46 1.03
C ALA A 183 9.43 -24.77 -0.17
N VAL A 184 8.93 -23.57 -0.56
CA VAL A 184 9.56 -22.78 -1.62
C VAL A 184 10.97 -22.36 -1.22
N ARG A 185 11.18 -21.81 0.00
CA ARG A 185 12.52 -21.47 0.48
C ARG A 185 13.49 -22.65 0.43
N ARG A 186 13.05 -23.82 0.92
CA ARG A 186 13.89 -25.04 0.86
C ARG A 186 14.26 -25.44 -0.57
N ALA A 187 13.33 -25.29 -1.52
CA ALA A 187 13.59 -25.60 -2.91
C ALA A 187 14.58 -24.62 -3.59
N PHE A 188 14.69 -23.40 -3.09
CA PHE A 188 15.66 -22.41 -3.54
C PHE A 188 17.00 -22.46 -2.77
N ALA A 189 17.12 -23.31 -1.76
CA ALA A 189 18.39 -23.48 -1.05
C ALA A 189 19.47 -24.00 -2.01
N GLY A 190 20.55 -23.24 -2.16
CA GLY A 190 21.65 -23.58 -3.10
C GLY A 190 21.38 -23.27 -4.57
N VAL A 191 20.23 -22.69 -4.91
CA VAL A 191 19.92 -22.22 -6.28
C VAL A 191 20.52 -20.82 -6.46
N GLY A 192 21.27 -20.60 -7.53
CA GLY A 192 21.83 -19.29 -7.87
C GLY A 192 20.74 -18.29 -8.25
N SER A 193 21.00 -17.02 -8.02
CA SER A 193 20.03 -15.94 -8.25
C SER A 193 19.57 -15.80 -9.71
N ALA A 194 20.40 -16.23 -10.65
CA ALA A 194 20.11 -16.25 -12.09
C ALA A 194 19.67 -17.62 -12.61
N ASP A 195 19.71 -18.66 -11.77
CA ASP A 195 19.36 -20.02 -12.18
C ASP A 195 17.86 -20.16 -12.48
N PRO A 196 17.49 -21.12 -13.33
CA PRO A 196 16.10 -21.42 -13.61
C PRO A 196 15.30 -21.75 -12.34
N VAL A 197 14.04 -21.32 -12.31
CA VAL A 197 13.12 -21.66 -11.22
C VAL A 197 13.00 -23.19 -11.09
N PRO A 198 13.18 -23.78 -9.89
CA PRO A 198 13.09 -25.22 -9.68
C PRO A 198 11.79 -25.82 -10.25
N ALA A 199 11.91 -26.90 -11.05
CA ALA A 199 10.76 -27.51 -11.73
C ALA A 199 9.80 -28.24 -10.78
N SER A 200 10.30 -28.73 -9.64
CA SER A 200 9.55 -29.57 -8.69
C SER A 200 8.68 -28.81 -7.69
N LEU A 201 8.52 -27.48 -7.85
CA LEU A 201 7.79 -26.64 -6.91
C LEU A 201 6.31 -27.03 -6.81
N ARG A 202 5.87 -27.36 -5.60
CA ARG A 202 4.46 -27.55 -5.26
C ARG A 202 4.01 -26.41 -4.35
N ARG A 203 2.74 -26.00 -4.47
CA ARG A 203 2.18 -24.87 -3.69
C ARG A 203 3.08 -23.64 -3.79
N ALA A 204 3.43 -23.29 -5.02
CA ALA A 204 4.47 -22.31 -5.33
C ALA A 204 3.97 -20.85 -5.34
N GLY A 205 2.73 -20.61 -4.90
CA GLY A 205 2.18 -19.27 -4.88
C GLY A 205 2.18 -18.62 -6.27
N TRP A 206 2.66 -17.41 -6.36
CA TRP A 206 2.69 -16.65 -7.61
C TRP A 206 3.67 -17.20 -8.67
N LEU A 207 4.50 -18.17 -8.33
CA LEU A 207 5.32 -18.87 -9.32
C LEU A 207 4.53 -19.88 -10.15
N SER A 208 3.26 -20.17 -9.78
CA SER A 208 2.42 -21.14 -10.48
C SER A 208 1.26 -20.48 -11.24
N ARG A 209 1.11 -20.85 -12.53
CA ARG A 209 -0.06 -20.47 -13.35
C ARG A 209 -1.39 -20.96 -12.75
N SER A 210 -1.38 -22.05 -11.99
CA SER A 210 -2.60 -22.53 -11.31
C SER A 210 -3.13 -21.51 -10.30
N THR A 211 -2.27 -20.74 -9.64
CA THR A 211 -2.66 -19.68 -8.71
C THR A 211 -3.53 -18.62 -9.40
N VAL A 212 -3.20 -18.26 -10.64
CA VAL A 212 -4.01 -17.31 -11.45
C VAL A 212 -5.44 -17.84 -11.63
N SER A 213 -5.58 -19.12 -11.97
CA SER A 213 -6.89 -19.75 -12.16
C SER A 213 -7.69 -19.83 -10.87
N GLU A 214 -7.03 -20.13 -9.74
CA GLU A 214 -7.66 -20.19 -8.43
C GLU A 214 -8.04 -18.79 -7.94
N PHE A 215 -7.20 -17.78 -8.17
CA PHE A 215 -7.49 -16.38 -7.83
C PHE A 215 -8.70 -15.85 -8.62
N ARG A 216 -8.82 -16.21 -9.90
CA ARG A 216 -10.01 -15.90 -10.72
C ARG A 216 -11.29 -16.46 -10.09
N LYS A 217 -11.26 -17.72 -9.62
CA LYS A 217 -12.41 -18.35 -8.94
C LYS A 217 -12.76 -17.62 -7.64
N TYR A 218 -11.75 -17.28 -6.86
CA TYR A 218 -11.92 -16.51 -5.63
C TYR A 218 -12.51 -15.12 -5.90
N ALA A 219 -12.00 -14.39 -6.89
CA ALA A 219 -12.51 -13.07 -7.27
C ALA A 219 -13.97 -13.10 -7.72
N ALA A 220 -14.34 -14.07 -8.58
CA ALA A 220 -15.73 -14.27 -9.00
C ALA A 220 -16.65 -14.59 -7.81
N PHE A 221 -16.19 -15.46 -6.90
CA PHE A 221 -16.94 -15.83 -5.69
C PHE A 221 -17.12 -14.63 -4.76
N ALA A 222 -16.07 -13.85 -4.50
CA ALA A 222 -16.13 -12.64 -3.68
C ALA A 222 -17.11 -11.61 -4.28
N ALA A 223 -17.04 -11.37 -5.58
CA ALA A 223 -17.96 -10.49 -6.28
C ALA A 223 -19.42 -10.96 -6.15
N TRP A 224 -19.66 -12.25 -6.30
CA TRP A 224 -21.00 -12.82 -6.10
C TRP A 224 -21.52 -12.68 -4.67
N LYS A 225 -20.64 -12.88 -3.64
CA LYS A 225 -21.03 -12.82 -2.23
C LYS A 225 -21.17 -11.39 -1.70
N PHE A 226 -20.33 -10.46 -2.16
CA PHE A 226 -20.20 -9.13 -1.55
C PHE A 226 -20.63 -7.98 -2.46
N GLY A 227 -20.74 -8.19 -3.78
CA GLY A 227 -20.94 -7.16 -4.81
C GLY A 227 -22.14 -6.24 -4.58
N ARG A 228 -23.23 -6.74 -3.98
CA ARG A 228 -24.39 -5.87 -3.63
C ARG A 228 -24.04 -4.69 -2.70
N ASN A 229 -22.95 -4.80 -1.94
CA ASN A 229 -22.54 -3.80 -0.94
C ASN A 229 -21.17 -3.17 -1.25
N VAL A 230 -20.48 -3.63 -2.28
CA VAL A 230 -19.13 -3.19 -2.66
C VAL A 230 -19.17 -2.71 -4.11
N ARG A 231 -18.69 -1.48 -4.32
CA ARG A 231 -18.55 -0.89 -5.65
C ARG A 231 -17.11 -0.67 -6.07
N LEU A 232 -16.21 -0.51 -5.08
CA LEU A 232 -14.78 -0.31 -5.31
C LEU A 232 -14.05 -1.59 -4.92
N TRP A 233 -13.28 -2.15 -5.85
CA TRP A 233 -12.55 -3.41 -5.68
C TRP A 233 -11.09 -3.19 -6.03
N ALA A 234 -10.19 -3.60 -5.14
CA ALA A 234 -8.78 -3.75 -5.45
C ALA A 234 -8.45 -5.23 -5.59
N THR A 235 -7.90 -5.62 -6.71
CA THR A 235 -7.53 -7.01 -7.00
C THR A 235 -6.36 -7.45 -6.16
N LEU A 236 -5.25 -6.68 -6.26
CA LEU A 236 -3.97 -6.92 -5.62
C LEU A 236 -3.53 -5.67 -4.86
N ASN A 237 -2.87 -5.87 -3.73
CA ASN A 237 -2.10 -4.84 -3.03
C ASN A 237 -0.62 -5.02 -3.35
N GLU A 238 0.02 -3.96 -3.85
CA GLU A 238 1.46 -3.81 -4.02
C GLU A 238 2.16 -5.01 -4.71
N PRO A 239 1.81 -5.30 -5.96
CA PRO A 239 2.38 -6.45 -6.66
C PRO A 239 3.90 -6.42 -6.75
N LEU A 240 4.51 -5.24 -6.99
CA LEU A 240 5.97 -5.13 -7.05
C LEU A 240 6.65 -5.30 -5.70
N VAL A 241 5.98 -4.95 -4.59
CA VAL A 241 6.48 -5.28 -3.24
C VAL A 241 6.46 -6.79 -3.01
N THR A 242 5.41 -7.49 -3.49
CA THR A 242 5.40 -8.97 -3.48
C THR A 242 6.57 -9.54 -4.28
N VAL A 243 6.90 -8.96 -5.43
CA VAL A 243 8.01 -9.40 -6.28
C VAL A 243 9.36 -9.08 -5.64
N SER A 244 9.61 -7.81 -5.32
CA SER A 244 10.92 -7.35 -4.84
C SER A 244 11.29 -7.95 -3.48
N GLN A 245 10.38 -7.93 -2.52
CA GLN A 245 10.64 -8.44 -1.17
C GLN A 245 10.42 -9.95 -1.01
N GLY A 246 9.70 -10.58 -1.95
CA GLY A 246 9.47 -12.01 -1.96
C GLY A 246 10.49 -12.81 -2.75
N PHE A 247 10.94 -12.27 -3.89
CA PHE A 247 11.78 -12.99 -4.84
C PHE A 247 13.12 -12.29 -5.16
N VAL A 248 13.31 -11.07 -4.70
CA VAL A 248 14.59 -10.33 -4.74
C VAL A 248 14.96 -9.92 -3.31
N SER A 249 14.78 -10.83 -2.36
CA SER A 249 15.01 -10.57 -0.94
C SER A 249 16.49 -10.69 -0.61
N ILE A 250 17.10 -9.57 -0.21
CA ILE A 250 18.50 -9.49 0.22
C ILE A 250 18.49 -9.10 1.71
N PRO A 251 18.98 -9.98 2.61
CA PRO A 251 19.00 -9.72 4.04
C PRO A 251 19.69 -8.37 4.38
N GLY A 252 19.04 -7.56 5.20
CA GLY A 252 19.55 -6.25 5.61
C GLY A 252 19.48 -5.13 4.56
N VAL A 253 19.03 -5.43 3.32
CA VAL A 253 18.92 -4.44 2.22
C VAL A 253 17.47 -4.23 1.82
N THR A 254 16.73 -5.31 1.59
CA THR A 254 15.32 -5.25 1.22
C THR A 254 14.43 -5.61 2.41
N GLY A 255 13.19 -5.11 2.42
CA GLY A 255 12.17 -5.66 3.29
C GLY A 255 11.89 -7.14 2.98
N VAL A 256 11.14 -7.81 3.84
CA VAL A 256 10.89 -9.24 3.76
C VAL A 256 9.41 -9.53 3.52
N LYS A 257 9.13 -10.26 2.45
CA LYS A 257 7.83 -10.89 2.18
C LYS A 257 8.02 -12.39 1.88
N ALA A 258 7.06 -13.20 2.28
CA ALA A 258 7.09 -14.62 1.98
C ALA A 258 7.12 -14.88 0.45
N PRO A 259 8.01 -15.76 -0.08
CA PRO A 259 8.89 -16.70 0.60
C PRO A 259 10.29 -16.15 0.97
N ALA A 260 10.63 -14.90 0.64
CA ALA A 260 11.91 -14.25 0.90
C ALA A 260 13.11 -15.04 0.32
N VAL A 261 13.12 -15.23 -0.98
CA VAL A 261 14.21 -15.84 -1.74
C VAL A 261 14.86 -14.83 -2.67
N LEU A 262 16.07 -15.13 -3.15
CA LEU A 262 16.75 -14.32 -4.15
C LEU A 262 16.81 -15.11 -5.46
N SER A 263 15.97 -14.78 -6.42
CA SER A 263 15.97 -15.36 -7.76
C SER A 263 15.28 -14.42 -8.74
N TYR A 264 16.06 -13.93 -9.69
CA TYR A 264 15.55 -13.04 -10.74
C TYR A 264 14.54 -13.73 -11.69
N PRO A 265 14.78 -14.96 -12.18
CA PRO A 265 13.77 -15.66 -12.98
C PRO A 265 12.47 -15.93 -12.22
N ALA A 266 12.53 -16.12 -10.90
CA ALA A 266 11.34 -16.24 -10.07
C ALA A 266 10.59 -14.90 -9.94
N ALA A 267 11.31 -13.79 -9.79
CA ALA A 267 10.73 -12.45 -9.75
C ALA A 267 9.96 -12.14 -11.04
N LEU A 268 10.56 -12.33 -12.21
CA LEU A 268 9.89 -12.14 -13.50
C LEU A 268 8.65 -13.04 -13.63
N ARG A 269 8.76 -14.32 -13.31
CA ARG A 269 7.62 -15.25 -13.35
C ARG A 269 6.49 -14.83 -12.41
N ALA A 270 6.82 -14.36 -11.21
CA ALA A 270 5.83 -13.88 -10.25
C ALA A 270 5.14 -12.61 -10.78
N LEU A 271 5.89 -11.67 -11.34
CA LEU A 271 5.36 -10.44 -11.94
C LEU A 271 4.37 -10.73 -13.07
N GLU A 272 4.73 -11.60 -14.01
CA GLU A 272 3.82 -11.99 -15.09
C GLU A 272 2.55 -12.66 -14.56
N ASN A 273 2.68 -13.57 -13.59
CA ASN A 273 1.52 -14.26 -12.99
C ASN A 273 0.62 -13.30 -12.19
N LEU A 274 1.18 -12.29 -11.53
CA LEU A 274 0.42 -11.23 -10.86
C LEU A 274 -0.35 -10.38 -11.89
N GLY A 275 0.27 -10.03 -13.02
CA GLY A 275 -0.42 -9.33 -14.12
C GLY A 275 -1.60 -10.14 -14.67
N LEU A 276 -1.39 -11.43 -14.92
CA LEU A 276 -2.46 -12.35 -15.34
C LEU A 276 -3.55 -12.51 -14.26
N ALA A 277 -3.18 -12.55 -12.99
CA ALA A 277 -4.13 -12.66 -11.89
C ALA A 277 -4.96 -11.39 -11.75
N ASN A 278 -4.36 -10.21 -11.89
CA ASN A 278 -5.08 -8.93 -11.95
C ASN A 278 -6.11 -8.94 -13.07
N ALA A 279 -5.70 -9.27 -14.30
CA ALA A 279 -6.58 -9.32 -15.47
C ALA A 279 -7.73 -10.32 -15.28
N ALA A 280 -7.41 -11.53 -14.81
CA ALA A 280 -8.40 -12.58 -14.56
C ALA A 280 -9.41 -12.19 -13.47
N ALA A 281 -8.96 -11.53 -12.41
CA ALA A 281 -9.83 -11.04 -11.34
C ALA A 281 -10.70 -9.87 -11.81
N TYR A 282 -10.13 -8.92 -12.56
CA TYR A 282 -10.87 -7.82 -13.18
C TYR A 282 -12.02 -8.37 -14.02
N ASP A 283 -11.75 -9.25 -14.96
CA ASP A 283 -12.75 -9.82 -15.85
C ASP A 283 -13.81 -10.62 -15.08
N ALA A 284 -13.41 -11.38 -14.05
CA ALA A 284 -14.34 -12.16 -13.23
C ALA A 284 -15.29 -11.29 -12.40
N ILE A 285 -14.79 -10.20 -11.82
CA ILE A 285 -15.62 -9.23 -11.08
C ILE A 285 -16.57 -8.52 -12.05
N LYS A 286 -16.08 -8.02 -13.18
CA LYS A 286 -16.91 -7.31 -14.19
C LYS A 286 -17.98 -8.23 -14.80
N ALA A 287 -17.68 -9.51 -14.99
CA ALA A 287 -18.68 -10.50 -15.44
C ALA A 287 -19.79 -10.75 -14.40
N THR A 288 -19.50 -10.55 -13.12
CA THR A 288 -20.47 -10.71 -12.03
C THR A 288 -21.25 -9.43 -11.75
N ASP A 289 -20.58 -8.28 -11.79
CA ASP A 289 -21.16 -6.93 -11.64
C ASP A 289 -20.48 -5.95 -12.61
N ARG A 290 -21.12 -5.68 -13.75
CA ARG A 290 -20.60 -4.73 -14.77
C ARG A 290 -20.42 -3.30 -14.25
N HIS A 291 -21.10 -2.93 -13.17
CA HIS A 291 -21.02 -1.60 -12.56
C HIS A 291 -19.95 -1.51 -11.46
N ALA A 292 -19.30 -2.62 -11.11
CA ALA A 292 -18.17 -2.59 -10.22
C ALA A 292 -17.04 -1.71 -10.81
N ARG A 293 -16.41 -0.92 -9.96
CA ARG A 293 -15.15 -0.23 -10.26
C ARG A 293 -14.02 -1.07 -9.70
N VAL A 294 -13.19 -1.59 -10.59
CA VAL A 294 -12.12 -2.54 -10.26
C VAL A 294 -10.78 -1.90 -10.59
N GLY A 295 -9.88 -1.91 -9.67
CA GLY A 295 -8.50 -1.45 -9.84
C GLY A 295 -7.54 -2.36 -9.08
N PHE A 296 -6.34 -1.93 -9.00
CA PHE A 296 -5.29 -2.50 -8.17
C PHE A 296 -4.72 -1.42 -7.25
N VAL A 297 -3.89 -1.82 -6.30
CA VAL A 297 -3.14 -0.90 -5.42
C VAL A 297 -1.66 -1.09 -5.70
N HIS A 298 -0.97 0.01 -5.91
CA HIS A 298 0.45 0.02 -6.22
C HIS A 298 1.22 0.88 -5.22
N ASN A 299 2.30 0.34 -4.66
CA ASN A 299 3.26 1.12 -3.89
C ASN A 299 4.16 1.87 -4.85
N MET A 300 4.23 3.18 -4.69
CA MET A 300 5.04 4.05 -5.53
C MET A 300 6.02 4.84 -4.67
N VAL A 301 7.26 4.91 -5.12
CA VAL A 301 8.37 5.59 -4.45
C VAL A 301 8.83 6.76 -5.32
N ALA A 302 8.93 7.96 -4.77
CA ALA A 302 9.48 9.10 -5.49
C ALA A 302 11.01 9.00 -5.51
N TRP A 303 11.55 8.40 -6.56
CA TRP A 303 12.98 8.19 -6.71
C TRP A 303 13.73 9.49 -7.00
N ARG A 304 14.86 9.68 -6.35
CA ARG A 304 15.74 10.83 -6.48
C ARG A 304 17.18 10.34 -6.60
N PRO A 305 18.05 11.07 -7.34
CA PRO A 305 19.48 10.82 -7.30
C PRO A 305 20.00 11.02 -5.86
N ASN A 306 20.93 10.20 -5.43
CA ASN A 306 21.60 10.41 -4.15
C ASN A 306 22.48 11.68 -4.22
N ASP A 307 23.19 11.87 -5.33
CA ASP A 307 23.87 13.12 -5.70
C ASP A 307 23.20 13.72 -6.94
N PRO A 308 22.44 14.84 -6.83
CA PRO A 308 21.81 15.49 -7.97
C PRO A 308 22.78 16.05 -9.04
N SER A 309 24.06 16.24 -8.70
CA SER A 309 25.09 16.68 -9.64
C SER A 309 25.72 15.53 -10.43
N SER A 310 25.52 14.29 -9.98
CA SER A 310 26.01 13.09 -10.66
C SER A 310 25.03 12.64 -11.74
N ALA A 311 25.44 12.71 -13.01
CA ALA A 311 24.65 12.20 -14.12
C ALA A 311 24.34 10.69 -13.98
N ALA A 312 25.25 9.92 -13.39
CA ALA A 312 25.06 8.50 -13.13
C ALA A 312 23.95 8.26 -12.06
N ASP A 313 23.92 9.04 -10.98
CA ASP A 313 22.86 8.91 -9.96
C ASP A 313 21.50 9.38 -10.50
N VAL A 314 21.47 10.39 -11.39
CA VAL A 314 20.25 10.83 -12.07
C VAL A 314 19.67 9.68 -12.93
N GLU A 315 20.52 8.99 -13.69
CA GLU A 315 20.11 7.85 -14.50
C GLU A 315 19.68 6.67 -13.61
N ALA A 316 20.40 6.40 -12.53
CA ALA A 316 20.02 5.38 -11.53
C ALA A 316 18.65 5.65 -10.92
N ALA A 317 18.31 6.91 -10.62
CA ALA A 317 16.99 7.27 -10.12
C ALA A 317 15.88 7.08 -11.16
N ARG A 318 16.17 7.39 -12.46
CA ARG A 318 15.25 7.12 -13.57
C ARG A 318 14.99 5.62 -13.74
N HIS A 319 16.05 4.82 -13.67
CA HIS A 319 15.97 3.36 -13.78
C HIS A 319 15.21 2.75 -12.58
N ALA A 320 15.48 3.24 -11.37
CA ALA A 320 14.69 2.86 -10.19
C ALA A 320 13.20 3.16 -10.34
N ASP A 321 12.85 4.31 -10.91
CA ASP A 321 11.46 4.69 -11.21
C ASP A 321 10.81 3.71 -12.21
N GLN A 322 11.52 3.34 -13.28
CA GLN A 322 11.06 2.35 -14.26
C GLN A 322 10.76 1.01 -13.58
N ILE A 323 11.69 0.49 -12.77
CA ILE A 323 11.55 -0.79 -12.09
C ILE A 323 10.42 -0.78 -11.05
N PHE A 324 10.40 0.22 -10.16
CA PHE A 324 9.53 0.20 -8.98
C PHE A 324 8.18 0.89 -9.17
N ASN A 325 8.04 1.79 -10.13
CA ASN A 325 6.79 2.49 -10.39
C ASN A 325 6.15 2.04 -11.71
N ARG A 326 6.88 2.17 -12.83
CA ARG A 326 6.31 2.04 -14.18
C ARG A 326 6.07 0.61 -14.61
N ALA A 327 6.96 -0.32 -14.29
CA ALA A 327 6.86 -1.72 -14.74
C ALA A 327 5.49 -2.36 -14.45
N TRP A 328 4.90 -2.09 -13.27
CA TRP A 328 3.56 -2.58 -12.95
C TRP A 328 2.45 -1.80 -13.66
N LEU A 329 2.54 -0.47 -13.74
CA LEU A 329 1.55 0.37 -14.40
C LEU A 329 1.49 0.05 -15.90
N ASP A 330 2.64 -0.13 -16.55
CA ASP A 330 2.75 -0.51 -17.95
C ASP A 330 2.20 -1.91 -18.20
N LEU A 331 2.52 -2.87 -17.34
CA LEU A 331 1.98 -4.22 -17.44
C LEU A 331 0.45 -4.26 -17.33
N ALA A 332 -0.11 -3.61 -16.30
CA ALA A 332 -1.54 -3.71 -15.99
C ALA A 332 -2.41 -2.78 -16.84
N LEU A 333 -1.90 -1.65 -17.30
CA LEU A 333 -2.67 -0.63 -18.02
C LEU A 333 -2.38 -0.62 -19.52
N ARG A 334 -1.14 -0.88 -19.92
CA ARG A 334 -0.69 -0.86 -21.32
C ARG A 334 -0.45 -2.25 -21.90
N GLY A 335 -0.31 -3.28 -21.05
CA GLY A 335 0.03 -4.63 -21.48
C GLY A 335 1.46 -4.74 -21.97
N ILE A 336 2.39 -4.01 -21.36
CA ILE A 336 3.82 -4.07 -21.63
C ILE A 336 4.46 -4.81 -20.46
N TYR A 337 5.14 -5.89 -20.76
CA TYR A 337 5.91 -6.68 -19.80
C TYR A 337 7.39 -6.43 -20.06
N ASP A 338 7.84 -5.26 -19.62
CA ASP A 338 9.22 -4.81 -19.71
C ASP A 338 10.09 -5.70 -18.82
N THR A 339 10.89 -6.58 -19.43
CA THR A 339 11.63 -7.65 -18.75
C THR A 339 13.04 -7.26 -18.37
N ASP A 340 13.61 -6.25 -19.01
CA ASP A 340 14.92 -5.68 -18.72
C ASP A 340 14.86 -4.28 -18.10
N ALA A 341 13.62 -3.76 -17.95
CA ALA A 341 13.29 -2.51 -17.28
C ALA A 341 13.99 -1.27 -17.88
N ASP A 342 14.26 -1.28 -19.18
CA ASP A 342 14.85 -0.14 -19.88
C ASP A 342 13.80 0.94 -20.23
N GLY A 343 12.50 0.60 -20.16
CA GLY A 343 11.36 1.45 -20.47
C GLY A 343 11.02 1.52 -21.95
N ALA A 344 11.73 0.80 -22.82
CA ALA A 344 11.36 0.61 -24.20
C ALA A 344 10.35 -0.54 -24.35
N VAL A 345 9.97 -0.88 -25.55
CA VAL A 345 9.05 -2.01 -25.81
C VAL A 345 9.68 -2.93 -26.81
N ASP A 346 10.26 -3.99 -26.33
CA ASP A 346 10.98 -4.96 -27.11
C ASP A 346 10.10 -6.04 -27.76
N PRO A 347 10.62 -6.75 -28.77
CA PRO A 347 9.94 -7.90 -29.34
C PRO A 347 9.62 -8.95 -28.27
N GLY A 348 8.36 -9.33 -28.16
CA GLY A 348 7.91 -10.35 -27.18
C GLY A 348 7.45 -9.80 -25.84
N GLU A 349 7.53 -8.51 -25.58
CA GLU A 349 7.06 -7.89 -24.31
C GLU A 349 5.59 -7.50 -24.32
N ARG A 350 4.97 -7.39 -25.48
CA ARG A 350 3.55 -7.05 -25.55
C ARG A 350 2.67 -8.20 -25.03
N ARG A 351 1.77 -7.85 -24.11
CA ARG A 351 0.76 -8.73 -23.49
C ARG A 351 -0.63 -8.10 -23.63
N PRO A 352 -1.22 -8.02 -24.84
CA PRO A 352 -2.46 -7.28 -25.08
C PRO A 352 -3.61 -7.71 -24.17
N GLY A 353 -3.65 -8.99 -23.74
CA GLY A 353 -4.67 -9.51 -22.82
C GLY A 353 -4.62 -8.92 -21.42
N LEU A 354 -3.53 -8.25 -21.03
CA LEU A 354 -3.36 -7.58 -19.73
C LEU A 354 -3.72 -6.09 -19.79
N ALA A 355 -3.72 -5.48 -20.96
CA ALA A 355 -3.98 -4.06 -21.13
C ALA A 355 -5.38 -3.64 -20.63
N GLY A 356 -5.45 -2.48 -19.97
CA GLY A 356 -6.71 -1.84 -19.59
C GLY A 356 -7.47 -2.53 -18.45
N LYS A 357 -6.82 -3.39 -17.67
CA LYS A 357 -7.47 -4.17 -16.60
C LYS A 357 -7.53 -3.41 -15.26
N ALA A 358 -7.86 -2.11 -15.35
CA ALA A 358 -8.20 -1.30 -14.19
C ALA A 358 -9.12 -0.13 -14.56
N ASP A 359 -10.12 0.14 -13.71
CA ASP A 359 -10.99 1.33 -13.79
C ASP A 359 -10.41 2.50 -12.97
N PHE A 360 -9.46 2.25 -12.08
CA PHE A 360 -8.74 3.23 -11.26
C PHE A 360 -7.37 2.68 -10.83
N VAL A 361 -6.47 3.57 -10.46
CA VAL A 361 -5.19 3.25 -9.80
C VAL A 361 -5.29 3.58 -8.32
N GLY A 362 -4.99 2.61 -7.46
CA GLY A 362 -4.74 2.85 -6.04
C GLY A 362 -3.25 3.15 -5.83
N VAL A 363 -2.94 4.26 -5.19
CA VAL A 363 -1.56 4.64 -4.85
C VAL A 363 -1.33 4.46 -3.35
N ASN A 364 -0.34 3.65 -3.00
CA ASN A 364 0.27 3.65 -1.68
C ASN A 364 1.59 4.42 -1.76
N HIS A 365 1.84 5.31 -0.81
CA HIS A 365 3.10 6.04 -0.74
C HIS A 365 3.42 6.43 0.70
N TYR A 366 4.66 6.22 1.11
CA TYR A 366 5.12 6.50 2.47
C TYR A 366 6.37 7.39 2.48
N SER A 367 7.30 7.18 1.54
CA SER A 367 8.63 7.79 1.54
C SER A 367 9.16 7.99 0.13
N PRO A 368 9.95 9.04 -0.12
CA PRO A 368 10.84 9.06 -1.27
C PRO A 368 11.93 7.98 -1.11
N GLY A 369 12.58 7.65 -2.21
CA GLY A 369 13.77 6.80 -2.25
C GLY A 369 14.94 7.54 -2.92
N ARG A 370 16.16 7.10 -2.62
CA ARG A 370 17.37 7.57 -3.27
C ARG A 370 18.03 6.44 -4.03
N ALA A 371 18.60 6.73 -5.17
CA ALA A 371 19.38 5.79 -5.95
C ALA A 371 20.81 6.30 -6.10
N THR A 372 21.78 5.43 -5.83
CA THR A 372 23.20 5.68 -6.02
C THR A 372 23.70 4.74 -7.10
N ALA A 373 24.27 5.25 -8.17
CA ALA A 373 24.82 4.45 -9.27
C ALA A 373 26.00 3.60 -8.80
N LEU A 374 26.08 2.38 -9.30
CA LEU A 374 27.17 1.44 -8.98
C LEU A 374 28.28 1.40 -10.03
N GLY A 375 28.14 2.15 -11.14
CA GLY A 375 29.10 2.14 -12.25
C GLY A 375 29.11 0.87 -13.09
N ALA A 376 28.55 -0.22 -12.58
CA ALA A 376 28.27 -1.47 -13.29
C ALA A 376 27.13 -2.20 -12.59
N PRO A 377 26.33 -3.02 -13.31
CA PRO A 377 25.28 -3.83 -12.69
C PRO A 377 25.83 -4.67 -11.55
N VAL A 378 25.08 -4.87 -10.48
CA VAL A 378 25.37 -5.84 -9.42
C VAL A 378 25.21 -7.26 -10.01
N SER A 379 25.86 -7.45 -11.15
CA SER A 379 25.88 -8.73 -11.87
C SER A 379 26.75 -9.72 -11.11
N PRO A 380 26.37 -11.00 -11.05
CA PRO A 380 25.24 -11.64 -11.72
C PRO A 380 23.99 -11.80 -10.86
N VAL A 381 23.94 -11.16 -9.68
CA VAL A 381 22.94 -11.44 -8.66
C VAL A 381 21.57 -10.85 -9.01
N VAL A 382 21.54 -9.62 -9.55
CA VAL A 382 20.31 -8.99 -10.05
C VAL A 382 20.68 -8.11 -11.26
N PRO A 383 20.50 -8.60 -12.49
CA PRO A 383 20.99 -7.95 -13.70
C PRO A 383 20.45 -6.53 -13.94
N LEU A 384 19.29 -6.21 -13.36
CA LEU A 384 18.63 -4.91 -13.53
C LEU A 384 19.09 -3.84 -12.53
N PHE A 385 19.78 -4.21 -11.44
CA PHE A 385 20.19 -3.23 -10.45
C PHE A 385 21.62 -2.77 -10.70
N ASP A 386 21.76 -1.70 -11.45
CA ASP A 386 22.97 -0.93 -11.62
C ASP A 386 23.09 0.20 -10.58
N PHE A 387 22.27 0.15 -9.53
CA PHE A 387 22.19 1.13 -8.46
C PHE A 387 21.92 0.48 -7.09
N VAL A 388 22.26 1.19 -6.02
CA VAL A 388 21.85 0.89 -4.65
C VAL A 388 20.62 1.72 -4.29
N PRO A 389 19.47 1.09 -4.02
CA PRO A 389 18.30 1.81 -3.53
C PRO A 389 18.43 2.11 -2.03
N ALA A 390 18.11 3.32 -1.60
CA ALA A 390 17.98 3.69 -0.20
C ALA A 390 16.56 4.23 0.06
N VAL A 391 15.75 3.47 0.76
CA VAL A 391 14.36 3.82 1.13
C VAL A 391 14.19 3.84 2.64
N THR A 392 14.87 2.95 3.36
CA THR A 392 14.74 2.80 4.80
C THR A 392 16.09 3.07 5.49
N TYR A 393 16.11 4.09 6.29
CA TYR A 393 17.23 4.51 7.13
C TYR A 393 17.11 3.88 8.52
N ARG A 394 17.98 4.28 9.46
CA ARG A 394 17.94 3.76 10.82
C ARG A 394 16.60 4.06 11.50
N GLY A 395 15.96 3.02 11.99
CA GLY A 395 14.65 3.05 12.65
C GLY A 395 14.16 1.64 12.97
N THR A 396 12.89 1.51 13.35
CA THR A 396 12.28 0.21 13.69
C THR A 396 12.22 -0.75 12.49
N GLY A 397 12.17 -0.23 11.26
CA GLY A 397 12.20 -1.04 10.04
C GLY A 397 13.61 -1.42 9.56
N ASN A 398 14.65 -0.75 10.07
CA ASN A 398 16.05 -1.02 9.75
C ASN A 398 16.97 -0.56 10.89
N PRO A 399 17.07 -1.31 12.01
CA PRO A 399 17.85 -0.87 13.18
C PRO A 399 19.34 -0.65 12.90
N GLY A 400 19.91 -1.39 11.94
CA GLY A 400 21.31 -1.27 11.50
C GLY A 400 21.53 -0.29 10.34
N GLY A 401 20.51 0.38 9.88
CA GLY A 401 20.56 1.26 8.71
C GLY A 401 21.43 2.51 8.88
N PRO A 402 21.72 3.21 7.76
CA PRO A 402 22.43 4.48 7.77
C PRO A 402 21.60 5.56 8.46
N SER A 403 22.26 6.66 8.84
CA SER A 403 21.58 7.82 9.43
C SER A 403 20.61 8.45 8.43
N CYS A 404 19.49 8.98 8.91
CA CYS A 404 18.52 9.71 8.11
C CYS A 404 19.15 10.97 7.49
N PRO A 405 18.99 11.20 6.18
CA PRO A 405 19.57 12.38 5.53
C PRO A 405 18.79 13.68 5.80
N SER A 406 17.57 13.60 6.32
CA SER A 406 16.70 14.74 6.60
C SER A 406 15.87 14.50 7.86
N THR A 407 14.56 14.38 7.74
CA THR A 407 13.64 13.97 8.80
C THR A 407 13.02 12.63 8.44
N CYS A 408 13.13 11.66 9.33
CA CYS A 408 12.55 10.33 9.14
C CYS A 408 11.49 10.01 10.20
N THR A 409 10.64 9.08 9.84
CA THR A 409 9.69 8.42 10.74
C THR A 409 10.40 7.49 11.71
N ASP A 410 9.73 6.99 12.74
CA ASP A 410 10.25 5.96 13.64
C ASP A 410 10.67 4.68 12.88
N PHE A 411 10.01 4.38 11.77
CA PHE A 411 10.36 3.24 10.90
C PHE A 411 11.71 3.44 10.17
N GLY A 412 12.12 4.68 9.99
CA GLY A 412 13.31 5.06 9.22
C GLY A 412 13.01 5.52 7.80
N TRP A 413 11.78 5.88 7.47
CA TRP A 413 11.41 6.42 6.16
C TRP A 413 11.51 7.94 6.13
N GLU A 414 12.15 8.46 5.08
CA GLU A 414 12.28 9.92 4.89
C GLU A 414 10.89 10.56 4.68
N ILE A 415 10.63 11.68 5.36
CA ILE A 415 9.40 12.45 5.19
C ILE A 415 9.56 13.39 4.00
N GLY A 416 8.80 13.18 2.92
CA GLY A 416 8.95 13.92 1.67
C GLY A 416 7.63 14.19 0.93
N PRO A 417 6.81 15.18 1.37
CA PRO A 417 5.51 15.46 0.75
C PRO A 417 5.57 15.80 -0.75
N ALA A 418 6.65 16.44 -1.21
CA ALA A 418 6.85 16.74 -2.64
C ALA A 418 6.94 15.47 -3.49
N GLY A 419 7.57 14.39 -2.95
CA GLY A 419 7.62 13.10 -3.62
C GLY A 419 6.23 12.45 -3.71
N PHE A 420 5.39 12.66 -2.71
CA PHE A 420 4.01 12.18 -2.76
C PHE A 420 3.20 12.84 -3.89
N ARG A 421 3.34 14.15 -4.07
CA ARG A 421 2.76 14.86 -5.21
C ARG A 421 3.20 14.25 -6.53
N GLN A 422 4.53 14.05 -6.70
CA GLN A 422 5.13 13.49 -7.91
C GLN A 422 4.50 12.13 -8.28
N VAL A 423 4.43 11.17 -7.35
CA VAL A 423 3.88 9.83 -7.65
C VAL A 423 2.38 9.84 -7.90
N VAL A 424 1.63 10.74 -7.29
CA VAL A 424 0.19 10.93 -7.57
C VAL A 424 -0.02 11.47 -8.99
N GLU A 425 0.75 12.48 -9.41
CA GLU A 425 0.71 13.04 -10.76
C GLU A 425 1.14 11.99 -11.79
N GLU A 426 2.18 11.21 -11.50
CA GLU A 426 2.64 10.12 -12.35
C GLU A 426 1.55 9.04 -12.54
N ALA A 427 0.93 8.58 -11.46
CA ALA A 427 -0.17 7.63 -11.55
C ALA A 427 -1.37 8.17 -12.34
N ALA A 428 -1.69 9.47 -12.19
CA ALA A 428 -2.78 10.12 -12.91
C ALA A 428 -2.49 10.25 -14.42
N ALA A 429 -1.22 10.36 -14.82
CA ALA A 429 -0.79 10.45 -16.22
C ALA A 429 -1.15 9.19 -17.04
N TYR A 430 -1.44 8.06 -16.39
CA TYR A 430 -1.97 6.88 -17.07
C TYR A 430 -3.46 6.98 -17.44
N GLY A 431 -4.10 8.13 -17.23
CA GLY A 431 -5.47 8.42 -17.66
C GLY A 431 -6.54 7.66 -16.91
N ARG A 432 -6.27 7.24 -15.68
CA ARG A 432 -7.23 6.61 -14.77
C ARG A 432 -7.43 7.44 -13.52
N PRO A 433 -8.65 7.46 -12.95
CA PRO A 433 -8.86 8.06 -11.63
C PRO A 433 -7.92 7.43 -10.59
N VAL A 434 -7.40 8.27 -9.70
CA VAL A 434 -6.51 7.85 -8.61
C VAL A 434 -7.26 7.83 -7.29
N TYR A 435 -7.01 6.82 -6.47
CA TYR A 435 -7.30 6.82 -5.04
C TYR A 435 -5.98 6.65 -4.29
N VAL A 436 -5.68 7.54 -3.35
CA VAL A 436 -4.61 7.27 -2.38
C VAL A 436 -5.16 6.22 -1.43
N THR A 437 -4.69 5.00 -1.60
CA THR A 437 -5.21 3.81 -0.90
C THR A 437 -4.48 3.53 0.39
N GLU A 438 -3.24 4.03 0.52
CA GLU A 438 -2.50 4.10 1.78
C GLU A 438 -1.53 5.28 1.73
N ASN A 439 -1.49 6.02 2.83
CA ASN A 439 -0.47 7.00 3.18
C ASN A 439 -0.52 7.22 4.69
N GLY A 440 0.61 7.17 5.36
CA GLY A 440 0.70 7.24 6.80
C GLY A 440 2.13 7.24 7.30
N ILE A 441 2.29 7.30 8.60
CA ILE A 441 3.57 7.42 9.27
C ILE A 441 3.64 6.48 10.48
N ASP A 442 4.76 5.78 10.63
CA ASP A 442 5.14 5.17 11.90
C ASP A 442 5.62 6.27 12.84
N ASP A 443 4.87 6.47 13.92
CA ASP A 443 5.08 7.54 14.90
C ASP A 443 4.43 7.10 16.23
N ARG A 444 5.24 6.55 17.10
CA ARG A 444 4.79 5.99 18.37
C ARG A 444 4.20 7.05 19.29
N GLU A 445 4.92 8.16 19.42
CA GLU A 445 4.59 9.24 20.35
C GLU A 445 3.55 10.22 19.78
N ASP A 446 3.23 10.12 18.49
CA ASP A 446 2.27 10.97 17.78
C ASP A 446 2.68 12.47 17.69
N ASP A 447 3.96 12.74 17.72
CA ASP A 447 4.51 14.10 17.66
C ASP A 447 4.74 14.60 16.23
N GLN A 448 4.96 13.70 15.26
CA GLN A 448 5.20 14.01 13.85
C GLN A 448 3.94 13.89 12.98
N ARG A 449 2.99 12.99 13.31
CA ARG A 449 1.86 12.64 12.43
C ARG A 449 0.97 13.82 12.05
N ALA A 450 0.81 14.80 12.95
CA ALA A 450 0.02 15.99 12.63
C ALA A 450 0.69 16.85 11.55
N GLY A 451 2.01 17.02 11.62
CA GLY A 451 2.83 17.69 10.59
C GLY A 451 2.81 16.94 9.27
N TYR A 452 3.01 15.61 9.34
CA TYR A 452 2.92 14.71 8.20
C TYR A 452 1.58 14.84 7.46
N LEU A 453 0.45 14.76 8.17
CA LEU A 453 -0.89 14.90 7.57
C LEU A 453 -1.06 16.24 6.84
N ARG A 454 -0.61 17.35 7.42
CA ARG A 454 -0.70 18.67 6.76
C ARG A 454 0.15 18.73 5.49
N GLY A 455 1.40 18.26 5.55
CA GLY A 455 2.32 18.28 4.43
C GLY A 455 1.84 17.41 3.27
N TYR A 456 1.50 16.15 3.56
CA TYR A 456 1.09 15.21 2.52
C TYR A 456 -0.28 15.52 1.92
N LEU A 457 -1.26 15.90 2.73
CA LEU A 457 -2.56 16.33 2.21
C LEU A 457 -2.48 17.68 1.48
N GLY A 458 -1.53 18.54 1.88
CA GLY A 458 -1.19 19.74 1.11
C GLY A 458 -0.67 19.39 -0.28
N ALA A 459 0.30 18.50 -0.36
CA ALA A 459 0.85 18.03 -1.62
C ALA A 459 -0.19 17.31 -2.50
N LEU A 460 -1.10 16.55 -1.88
CA LEU A 460 -2.24 15.94 -2.58
C LEU A 460 -3.19 16.98 -3.16
N HIS A 461 -3.49 18.03 -2.39
CA HIS A 461 -4.32 19.13 -2.86
C HIS A 461 -3.68 19.85 -4.05
N ASP A 462 -2.35 20.06 -4.00
CA ASP A 462 -1.60 20.69 -5.08
C ASP A 462 -1.60 19.81 -6.36
N ALA A 463 -1.49 18.48 -6.23
CA ALA A 463 -1.63 17.56 -7.36
C ALA A 463 -3.04 17.64 -8.00
N ILE A 464 -4.09 17.70 -7.18
CA ILE A 464 -5.47 17.89 -7.65
C ILE A 464 -5.63 19.22 -8.38
N ALA A 465 -5.09 20.30 -7.82
CA ALA A 465 -5.11 21.62 -8.46
C ALA A 465 -4.34 21.64 -9.79
N ALA A 466 -3.31 20.81 -9.94
CA ALA A 466 -2.59 20.60 -11.19
C ALA A 466 -3.33 19.70 -12.21
N GLY A 467 -4.51 19.18 -11.86
CA GLY A 467 -5.37 18.42 -12.77
C GLY A 467 -5.40 16.90 -12.54
N ALA A 468 -4.74 16.37 -11.51
CA ALA A 468 -4.83 14.94 -11.19
C ALA A 468 -6.24 14.56 -10.71
N ASP A 469 -6.88 13.58 -11.37
CA ASP A 469 -8.22 13.07 -11.00
C ASP A 469 -8.13 12.18 -9.75
N VAL A 470 -7.92 12.78 -8.59
CA VAL A 470 -7.86 12.07 -7.31
C VAL A 470 -9.23 12.09 -6.64
N ARG A 471 -9.75 10.92 -6.29
CA ARG A 471 -11.12 10.76 -5.78
C ARG A 471 -11.23 10.35 -4.32
N GLY A 472 -10.10 10.13 -3.64
CA GLY A 472 -10.12 9.77 -2.23
C GLY A 472 -8.74 9.54 -1.63
N TYR A 473 -8.72 9.59 -0.30
CA TYR A 473 -7.54 9.36 0.53
C TYR A 473 -7.90 8.42 1.68
N PHE A 474 -7.10 7.36 1.86
CA PHE A 474 -7.24 6.38 2.92
C PHE A 474 -5.96 6.37 3.77
N HIS A 475 -6.07 6.84 5.00
CA HIS A 475 -4.94 6.85 5.92
C HIS A 475 -4.54 5.43 6.35
N TRP A 476 -3.27 5.10 6.27
CA TRP A 476 -2.70 3.91 6.86
C TRP A 476 -2.15 4.26 8.24
N SER A 477 -2.83 3.82 9.34
CA SER A 477 -3.99 2.94 9.36
C SER A 477 -5.02 3.38 10.41
N LEU A 478 -6.16 2.70 10.47
CA LEU A 478 -7.15 2.94 11.51
C LEU A 478 -6.60 2.59 12.90
N LEU A 479 -5.95 1.43 13.00
CA LEU A 479 -5.42 0.84 14.23
C LEU A 479 -3.94 0.50 14.04
N ASP A 480 -3.13 0.60 15.09
CA ASP A 480 -1.86 -0.12 15.12
C ASP A 480 -2.13 -1.59 14.81
N ASN A 481 -1.22 -2.22 14.09
CA ASN A 481 -1.46 -3.56 13.58
C ASN A 481 -0.14 -4.34 13.46
N TYR A 482 -0.21 -5.55 12.93
CA TYR A 482 0.93 -6.43 12.72
C TYR A 482 1.67 -6.04 11.44
N GLU A 483 2.86 -5.43 11.56
CA GLU A 483 3.63 -4.98 10.40
C GLU A 483 4.55 -6.10 9.89
N TRP A 484 3.94 -7.10 9.31
CA TRP A 484 4.57 -8.21 8.56
C TRP A 484 5.77 -8.86 9.29
N ALA A 485 6.96 -8.77 8.72
CA ALA A 485 8.18 -9.33 9.31
C ALA A 485 8.59 -8.61 10.61
N GLU A 486 8.28 -7.33 10.72
CA GLU A 486 8.60 -6.43 11.83
C GLU A 486 7.67 -6.61 13.05
N GLY A 487 6.56 -7.36 12.89
CA GLY A 487 5.63 -7.64 14.00
C GLY A 487 4.86 -6.41 14.48
N PHE A 488 4.96 -6.09 15.77
CA PHE A 488 4.27 -4.95 16.37
C PHE A 488 5.18 -3.75 16.65
N ALA A 489 6.36 -3.69 16.02
CA ALA A 489 7.31 -2.61 16.24
C ALA A 489 6.80 -1.26 15.71
N ALA A 490 6.02 -1.26 14.63
CA ALA A 490 5.53 -0.06 13.95
C ALA A 490 4.13 0.40 14.44
N HIS A 491 3.93 1.73 14.48
CA HIS A 491 2.76 2.38 15.08
C HIS A 491 2.08 3.36 14.11
N PHE A 492 1.45 2.84 13.06
CA PHE A 492 0.78 3.63 12.02
C PHE A 492 -0.64 4.08 12.38
N GLY A 493 -1.25 3.50 13.40
CA GLY A 493 -2.67 3.69 13.71
C GLY A 493 -3.04 5.10 14.18
N LEU A 494 -4.18 5.62 13.74
CA LEU A 494 -4.83 6.75 14.42
C LEU A 494 -5.34 6.36 15.81
N TYR A 495 -5.46 5.07 16.05
CA TYR A 495 -5.73 4.48 17.37
C TYR A 495 -4.68 3.44 17.72
N ALA A 496 -4.10 3.58 18.88
CA ALA A 496 -3.35 2.49 19.52
C ALA A 496 -4.32 1.43 20.08
N PHE A 497 -3.81 0.23 20.36
CA PHE A 497 -4.58 -0.82 21.02
C PHE A 497 -3.80 -1.47 22.16
N ASN A 498 -4.52 -1.97 23.14
CA ASN A 498 -3.95 -2.79 24.20
C ASN A 498 -4.13 -4.28 23.82
N PRO A 499 -3.06 -5.07 23.68
CA PRO A 499 -3.15 -6.46 23.22
C PRO A 499 -3.83 -7.42 24.22
N ARG A 500 -3.98 -7.03 25.49
CA ARG A 500 -4.64 -7.85 26.53
C ARG A 500 -6.15 -7.57 26.58
N THR A 501 -6.53 -6.29 26.57
CA THR A 501 -7.93 -5.85 26.77
C THR A 501 -8.63 -5.51 25.46
N LEU A 502 -7.90 -5.34 24.36
CA LEU A 502 -8.36 -4.80 23.08
C LEU A 502 -8.94 -3.37 23.18
N ALA A 503 -8.68 -2.66 24.26
CA ALA A 503 -9.05 -1.25 24.38
C ALA A 503 -8.33 -0.42 23.32
N ARG A 504 -8.98 0.65 22.85
CA ARG A 504 -8.42 1.60 21.85
C ARG A 504 -8.15 2.94 22.52
N SER A 505 -6.97 3.49 22.26
CA SER A 505 -6.58 4.85 22.65
C SER A 505 -6.48 5.73 21.41
N GLU A 506 -7.26 6.82 21.37
CA GLU A 506 -7.22 7.79 20.26
C GLU A 506 -5.94 8.61 20.37
N ARG A 507 -5.16 8.69 19.27
CA ARG A 507 -3.99 9.57 19.19
C ARG A 507 -4.42 11.03 18.95
N PRO A 508 -3.67 12.03 19.45
CA PRO A 508 -3.96 13.46 19.24
C PRO A 508 -4.13 13.85 17.77
N SER A 509 -3.32 13.31 16.87
CA SER A 509 -3.39 13.55 15.42
C SER A 509 -4.71 13.12 14.77
N ALA A 510 -5.41 12.14 15.34
CA ALA A 510 -6.74 11.72 14.89
C ALA A 510 -7.77 12.87 14.91
N ARG A 511 -7.58 13.86 15.79
CA ARG A 511 -8.42 15.07 15.84
C ARG A 511 -8.22 15.95 14.60
N LEU A 512 -6.98 16.05 14.11
CA LEU A 512 -6.67 16.77 12.87
C LEU A 512 -7.30 16.05 11.67
N PHE A 513 -7.09 14.73 11.54
CA PHE A 513 -7.72 13.94 10.48
C PHE A 513 -9.26 14.12 10.47
N ARG A 514 -9.88 14.06 11.64
CA ARG A 514 -11.32 14.30 11.78
C ARG A 514 -11.76 15.67 11.28
N ARG A 515 -11.02 16.74 11.61
CA ARG A 515 -11.34 18.10 11.13
C ARG A 515 -11.28 18.17 9.61
N ILE A 516 -10.21 17.65 9.02
CA ILE A 516 -10.02 17.62 7.57
C ILE A 516 -11.13 16.81 6.88
N ALA A 517 -11.39 15.58 7.34
CA ALA A 517 -12.39 14.71 6.75
C ALA A 517 -13.82 15.27 6.82
N ARG A 518 -14.17 15.98 7.91
CA ARG A 518 -15.49 16.61 8.08
C ARG A 518 -15.64 17.90 7.28
N ALA A 519 -14.60 18.72 7.25
CA ALA A 519 -14.59 19.97 6.49
C ALA A 519 -14.41 19.76 4.98
N ASN A 520 -13.92 18.60 4.57
CA ASN A 520 -13.44 18.34 3.21
C ASN A 520 -12.38 19.35 2.75
N ALA A 521 -11.59 19.89 3.68
CA ALA A 521 -10.60 20.94 3.45
C ALA A 521 -9.46 20.84 4.48
N LEU A 522 -8.32 21.42 4.14
CA LEU A 522 -7.22 21.63 5.08
C LEU A 522 -7.54 22.82 5.99
N PRO A 523 -7.23 22.72 7.31
CA PRO A 523 -7.40 23.82 8.24
C PRO A 523 -6.39 24.94 8.02
#